data_4565047d9824ed33402ecd7f86593895
#
_entry.id   4565047d9824ed33402ecd7f86593895
#
_cell.length_a   1.000
_cell.length_b   1.000
_cell.length_c   1.000
_cell.angle_alpha   90.00
_cell.angle_beta   90.00
_cell.angle_gamma   90.00
#
_symmetry.space_group_name_H-M   'P 1'
#
loop_
_entity.id
_entity.type
_entity.pdbx_description
1 polymer ?
#
loop_
_entity_poly.entity_id
_entity_poly.type
_entity_poly.pdbx_seq_one_letter_code
_entity_poly.pdbx_strand_id
1 'polypeptide(L)'
;MSWGSTIDSRNNCNAVLNGVKSEYKGEKFGYSAFASSTSQAYLKDEIPGNGTSGVYQLSRGNLVINSDRIRIETRDHFQSQNIVSVQSLTRYLDYSVDYDKGTLTFREPINSRDSNFNPTYIVAEYESADPADSKTTAGGRGSFKPAPQLEIGATLIHDGTVGATGNLKGVDATYQVDDQTKL
;
A
#
# COMPACT_ATOMS: atom_id res chain seq x y z
N MET A 1 -18.05 -9.55 -13.96
CA MET A 1 -18.65 -8.25 -13.63
C MET A 1 -17.66 -7.49 -12.76
N SER A 2 -17.04 -6.46 -13.33
CA SER A 2 -16.03 -5.63 -12.65
C SER A 2 -16.77 -4.48 -11.97
N TRP A 3 -16.63 -4.36 -10.65
CA TRP A 3 -17.11 -3.20 -9.90
C TRP A 3 -15.90 -2.39 -9.47
N GLY A 4 -15.71 -1.24 -10.11
CA GLY A 4 -14.76 -0.24 -9.66
C GLY A 4 -15.36 0.56 -8.50
N SER A 5 -14.80 0.43 -7.31
CA SER A 5 -15.12 1.31 -6.17
C SER A 5 -14.17 2.50 -6.21
N THR A 6 -14.69 3.67 -6.50
CA THR A 6 -13.98 4.95 -6.40
C THR A 6 -13.91 5.34 -4.93
N ILE A 7 -12.74 5.34 -4.33
CA ILE A 7 -12.49 5.93 -3.01
C ILE A 7 -11.93 7.34 -3.21
N ASP A 8 -12.49 8.26 -2.42
CA ASP A 8 -12.35 9.70 -2.40
C ASP A 8 -10.92 10.24 -2.55
N SER A 9 -10.83 11.32 -3.29
CA SER A 9 -9.69 11.96 -3.93
C SER A 9 -8.77 12.77 -2.99
N ARG A 10 -8.17 12.19 -1.97
CA ARG A 10 -7.11 12.89 -1.22
C ARG A 10 -5.75 12.19 -1.21
N ASN A 11 -5.66 10.96 -1.71
CA ASN A 11 -4.40 10.31 -2.01
C ASN A 11 -4.56 9.58 -3.34
N ASN A 12 -3.82 10.02 -4.34
CA ASN A 12 -3.89 9.54 -5.71
C ASN A 12 -3.21 8.16 -5.85
N CYS A 13 -3.74 7.16 -5.14
CA CYS A 13 -3.39 5.75 -5.29
C CYS A 13 -4.50 5.07 -6.08
N ASN A 14 -4.33 4.94 -7.39
CA ASN A 14 -5.19 4.09 -8.22
C ASN A 14 -4.80 2.63 -8.01
N ALA A 15 -5.29 2.02 -6.94
CA ALA A 15 -5.19 0.58 -6.77
C ALA A 15 -6.34 -0.10 -7.51
N VAL A 16 -6.02 -0.99 -8.46
CA VAL A 16 -7.01 -1.86 -9.09
C VAL A 16 -7.24 -3.05 -8.17
N LEU A 17 -8.38 -3.07 -7.48
CA LEU A 17 -8.82 -4.15 -6.62
C LEU A 17 -9.70 -5.11 -7.41
N ASN A 18 -9.24 -6.35 -7.57
CA ASN A 18 -10.07 -7.45 -8.06
C ASN A 18 -10.63 -8.20 -6.87
N GLY A 19 -11.96 -8.25 -6.75
CA GLY A 19 -12.58 -8.87 -5.59
C GLY A 19 -13.94 -9.48 -5.87
N VAL A 20 -14.36 -10.33 -4.96
CA VAL A 20 -15.69 -10.96 -4.92
C VAL A 20 -16.37 -10.53 -3.63
N LYS A 21 -17.64 -10.16 -3.72
CA LYS A 21 -18.50 -9.84 -2.58
C LYS A 21 -19.76 -10.68 -2.67
N SER A 22 -20.19 -11.24 -1.54
CA SER A 22 -21.44 -11.95 -1.39
C SER A 22 -22.18 -11.39 -0.18
N GLU A 23 -23.46 -11.11 -0.37
CA GLU A 23 -24.35 -10.62 0.68
C GLU A 23 -25.65 -11.38 0.67
N TYR A 24 -26.15 -11.69 1.84
CA TYR A 24 -27.48 -12.22 2.06
C TYR A 24 -28.12 -11.51 3.25
N LYS A 25 -29.36 -11.10 3.10
CA LYS A 25 -30.16 -10.45 4.13
C LYS A 25 -31.52 -11.11 4.23
N GLY A 26 -31.67 -11.99 5.23
CA GLY A 26 -32.92 -12.63 5.58
C GLY A 26 -33.56 -12.02 6.82
N GLU A 27 -34.75 -12.49 7.21
CA GLU A 27 -35.47 -11.99 8.38
C GLU A 27 -34.74 -12.27 9.71
N LYS A 28 -34.16 -13.48 9.86
CA LYS A 28 -33.49 -13.93 11.08
C LYS A 28 -32.00 -14.02 10.98
N PHE A 29 -31.47 -14.12 9.76
CA PHE A 29 -30.05 -14.32 9.52
C PHE A 29 -29.59 -13.49 8.34
N GLY A 30 -28.42 -12.88 8.47
CA GLY A 30 -27.78 -12.12 7.41
C GLY A 30 -26.27 -12.38 7.40
N TYR A 31 -25.65 -12.29 6.22
CA TYR A 31 -24.20 -12.25 6.13
C TYR A 31 -23.74 -11.32 5.00
N SER A 32 -22.54 -10.82 5.13
CA SER A 32 -21.77 -10.13 4.10
C SER A 32 -20.35 -10.68 4.14
N ALA A 33 -19.84 -11.14 3.01
CA ALA A 33 -18.48 -11.64 2.90
C ALA A 33 -17.83 -11.05 1.66
N PHE A 34 -16.54 -10.77 1.75
CA PHE A 34 -15.74 -10.27 0.63
C PHE A 34 -14.35 -10.91 0.64
N ALA A 35 -13.77 -11.00 -0.54
CA ALA A 35 -12.36 -11.29 -0.73
C ALA A 35 -11.86 -10.44 -1.89
N SER A 36 -10.74 -9.77 -1.71
CA SER A 36 -10.10 -9.00 -2.76
C SER A 36 -8.61 -9.30 -2.81
N SER A 37 -8.05 -9.26 -4.01
CA SER A 37 -6.62 -9.41 -4.22
C SER A 37 -6.08 -8.14 -4.85
N THR A 38 -5.00 -7.61 -4.28
CA THR A 38 -4.25 -6.49 -4.83
C THR A 38 -2.99 -7.05 -5.44
N SER A 39 -2.80 -6.82 -6.73
CA SER A 39 -1.61 -7.27 -7.47
C SER A 39 -0.49 -6.22 -7.50
N GLN A 40 -0.69 -5.08 -6.85
CA GLN A 40 0.27 -3.98 -6.80
C GLN A 40 0.74 -3.79 -5.37
N ALA A 41 2.05 -3.80 -5.18
CA ALA A 41 2.68 -3.52 -3.89
C ALA A 41 3.46 -2.21 -3.97
N TYR A 42 3.21 -1.30 -3.03
CA TYR A 42 4.06 -0.14 -2.83
C TYR A 42 5.35 -0.56 -2.13
N LEU A 43 6.47 -0.12 -2.67
CA LEU A 43 7.81 -0.45 -2.20
C LEU A 43 8.63 0.83 -2.03
N LYS A 44 9.56 0.77 -1.08
CA LYS A 44 10.54 1.81 -0.84
C LYS A 44 11.92 1.17 -0.71
N ASP A 45 12.82 1.51 -1.62
CA ASP A 45 14.21 1.10 -1.58
C ASP A 45 15.10 2.27 -1.19
N GLU A 46 16.12 1.98 -0.38
CA GLU A 46 17.15 2.93 0.01
C GLU A 46 18.51 2.36 -0.42
N ILE A 47 19.09 2.95 -1.46
CA ILE A 47 20.31 2.47 -2.09
C ILE A 47 21.42 3.51 -1.85
N PRO A 48 22.57 3.15 -1.27
CA PRO A 48 23.66 4.10 -1.10
C PRO A 48 24.22 4.55 -2.45
N GLY A 49 24.52 5.83 -2.59
CA GLY A 49 25.25 6.36 -3.73
C GLY A 49 26.64 5.73 -3.81
N ASN A 50 27.10 5.40 -5.00
CA ASN A 50 28.38 4.73 -5.23
C ASN A 50 29.38 5.55 -6.07
N GLY A 51 29.05 6.83 -6.36
CA GLY A 51 29.89 7.71 -7.17
C GLY A 51 29.74 7.50 -8.68
N THR A 52 28.79 6.69 -9.12
CA THR A 52 28.52 6.47 -10.54
C THR A 52 27.12 6.93 -10.94
N SER A 53 26.92 7.16 -12.22
CA SER A 53 25.60 7.33 -12.84
C SER A 53 24.99 5.99 -13.29
N GLY A 54 25.73 4.91 -13.09
CA GLY A 54 25.45 3.58 -13.64
C GLY A 54 24.18 2.93 -13.13
N VAL A 55 24.02 1.65 -13.47
CA VAL A 55 22.79 0.94 -13.18
C VAL A 55 22.65 0.65 -11.68
N TYR A 56 21.62 1.19 -11.06
CA TYR A 56 21.20 0.85 -9.70
C TYR A 56 20.01 -0.09 -9.77
N GLN A 57 20.12 -1.24 -9.08
CA GLN A 57 19.08 -2.26 -9.08
C GLN A 57 18.10 -2.00 -7.93
N LEU A 58 16.81 -1.93 -8.25
CA LEU A 58 15.73 -1.94 -7.29
C LEU A 58 15.45 -3.36 -6.81
N SER A 59 14.82 -3.50 -5.66
CA SER A 59 14.50 -4.82 -5.07
C SER A 59 13.44 -5.59 -5.86
N ARG A 60 12.68 -4.91 -6.74
CA ARG A 60 11.69 -5.54 -7.63
C ARG A 60 11.78 -5.01 -9.05
N GLY A 61 11.39 -5.88 -10.00
CA GLY A 61 11.05 -5.52 -11.37
C GLY A 61 9.54 -5.42 -11.57
N ASN A 62 9.10 -5.42 -12.83
CA ASN A 62 7.69 -5.26 -13.21
C ASN A 62 7.04 -4.04 -12.52
N LEU A 63 7.72 -2.91 -12.57
CA LEU A 63 7.23 -1.69 -11.95
C LEU A 63 6.00 -1.16 -12.68
N VAL A 64 5.07 -0.63 -11.94
CA VAL A 64 3.93 0.10 -12.50
C VAL A 64 4.43 1.38 -13.15
N ILE A 65 4.10 1.56 -14.43
CA ILE A 65 4.55 2.73 -15.19
C ILE A 65 4.06 4.02 -14.52
N ASN A 66 4.95 4.99 -14.36
CA ASN A 66 4.71 6.28 -13.71
C ASN A 66 4.47 6.24 -12.19
N SER A 67 4.69 5.12 -11.52
CA SER A 67 4.58 5.05 -10.06
C SER A 67 5.85 5.50 -9.33
N ASP A 68 6.99 5.54 -10.04
CA ASP A 68 8.29 5.84 -9.46
C ASP A 68 8.43 7.29 -9.01
N ARG A 69 8.96 7.45 -7.80
CA ARG A 69 9.37 8.73 -7.21
C ARG A 69 10.77 8.55 -6.65
N ILE A 70 11.71 9.27 -7.23
CA ILE A 70 13.12 9.17 -6.86
C ILE A 70 13.56 10.46 -6.22
N ARG A 71 14.25 10.34 -5.07
CA ARG A 71 14.90 11.45 -4.41
C ARG A 71 16.27 11.05 -3.89
N ILE A 72 17.15 12.01 -3.77
CA ILE A 72 18.44 11.85 -3.14
C ILE A 72 18.34 12.42 -1.72
N GLU A 73 18.67 11.62 -0.72
CA GLU A 73 18.75 12.02 0.67
C GLU A 73 20.20 12.02 1.13
N THR A 74 20.65 13.16 1.67
CA THR A 74 21.91 13.22 2.41
C THR A 74 21.60 13.16 3.89
N ARG A 75 22.20 12.21 4.60
CA ARG A 75 21.92 11.96 6.02
C ARG A 75 23.17 12.27 6.85
N ASP A 76 22.95 12.77 8.06
CA ASP A 76 24.05 13.06 8.99
C ASP A 76 24.87 11.79 9.26
N HIS A 77 26.22 11.94 9.19
CA HIS A 77 27.10 10.79 9.32
C HIS A 77 27.22 10.25 10.76
N PHE A 78 26.86 11.03 11.78
CA PHE A 78 26.80 10.58 13.16
C PHE A 78 25.39 10.10 13.56
N GLN A 79 24.35 10.69 12.95
CA GLN A 79 22.96 10.42 13.26
C GLN A 79 22.19 10.16 11.96
N SER A 80 22.26 8.96 11.45
CA SER A 80 21.65 8.57 10.15
C SER A 80 20.13 8.79 10.05
N GLN A 81 19.43 9.01 11.17
CA GLN A 81 18.01 9.37 11.18
C GLN A 81 17.79 10.83 10.78
N ASN A 82 18.80 11.69 10.92
CA ASN A 82 18.72 13.11 10.58
C ASN A 82 19.01 13.30 9.10
N ILE A 83 18.01 13.75 8.37
CA ILE A 83 18.15 14.09 6.96
C ILE A 83 18.65 15.53 6.87
N VAL A 84 19.83 15.73 6.29
CA VAL A 84 20.49 17.02 6.10
C VAL A 84 19.93 17.73 4.88
N SER A 85 19.73 16.99 3.79
CA SER A 85 19.14 17.53 2.57
C SER A 85 18.34 16.47 1.80
N VAL A 86 17.33 16.93 1.06
CA VAL A 86 16.52 16.12 0.14
C VAL A 86 16.45 16.82 -1.20
N GLN A 87 16.79 16.09 -2.26
CA GLN A 87 16.67 16.55 -3.63
C GLN A 87 15.72 15.60 -4.38
N SER A 88 14.54 16.07 -4.77
CA SER A 88 13.63 15.31 -5.65
C SER A 88 14.13 15.37 -7.08
N LEU A 89 14.12 14.22 -7.74
CA LEU A 89 14.57 14.08 -9.13
C LEU A 89 13.40 13.97 -10.08
N THR A 90 13.60 14.46 -11.30
CA THR A 90 12.60 14.44 -12.37
C THR A 90 12.97 13.37 -13.39
N ARG A 91 12.00 12.47 -13.68
CA ARG A 91 12.17 11.44 -14.69
C ARG A 91 12.45 12.05 -16.07
N TYR A 92 13.28 11.40 -16.86
CA TYR A 92 13.78 11.79 -18.18
C TYR A 92 14.70 13.02 -18.16
N LEU A 93 14.69 13.84 -17.11
CA LEU A 93 15.62 14.95 -16.94
C LEU A 93 16.84 14.52 -16.14
N ASP A 94 16.63 13.92 -14.98
CA ASP A 94 17.69 13.55 -14.03
C ASP A 94 17.99 12.04 -14.04
N TYR A 95 16.97 11.22 -14.32
CA TYR A 95 17.11 9.77 -14.36
C TYR A 95 16.18 9.10 -15.39
N SER A 96 16.47 7.85 -15.69
CA SER A 96 15.62 6.93 -16.46
C SER A 96 15.38 5.63 -15.69
N VAL A 97 14.25 4.98 -15.96
CA VAL A 97 13.82 3.73 -15.33
C VAL A 97 13.57 2.69 -16.40
N ASP A 98 14.13 1.50 -16.22
CA ASP A 98 13.70 0.29 -16.92
C ASP A 98 12.66 -0.39 -16.02
N TYR A 99 11.38 -0.27 -16.39
CA TYR A 99 10.26 -0.75 -15.59
C TYR A 99 10.21 -2.29 -15.50
N ASP A 100 10.63 -2.97 -16.56
CA ASP A 100 10.61 -4.45 -16.58
C ASP A 100 11.68 -5.02 -15.66
N LYS A 101 12.89 -4.47 -15.72
CA LYS A 101 14.03 -4.94 -14.92
C LYS A 101 14.10 -4.34 -13.53
N GLY A 102 13.43 -3.22 -13.30
CA GLY A 102 13.55 -2.48 -12.05
C GLY A 102 14.93 -1.86 -11.87
N THR A 103 15.44 -1.19 -12.91
CA THR A 103 16.76 -0.54 -12.82
C THR A 103 16.65 0.96 -13.06
N LEU A 104 17.51 1.70 -12.34
CA LEU A 104 17.65 3.16 -12.46
C LEU A 104 19.00 3.52 -13.06
N THR A 105 18.99 4.50 -13.94
CA THR A 105 20.20 5.12 -14.50
C THR A 105 20.07 6.64 -14.37
N PHE A 106 21.07 7.27 -13.81
CA PHE A 106 21.09 8.73 -13.58
C PHE A 106 21.89 9.44 -14.67
N ARG A 107 21.56 10.69 -14.94
CA ARG A 107 22.32 11.51 -15.85
C ARG A 107 23.65 11.96 -15.23
N GLU A 108 23.63 12.26 -13.93
CA GLU A 108 24.81 12.66 -13.18
C GLU A 108 25.18 11.56 -12.16
N PRO A 109 26.48 11.39 -11.85
CA PRO A 109 26.92 10.46 -10.83
C PRO A 109 26.35 10.80 -9.46
N ILE A 110 25.83 9.77 -8.75
CA ILE A 110 25.35 9.96 -7.39
C ILE A 110 26.49 9.65 -6.42
N ASN A 111 27.08 10.68 -5.87
CA ASN A 111 28.19 10.58 -4.94
C ASN A 111 27.81 9.77 -3.70
N SER A 112 28.74 9.00 -3.16
CA SER A 112 28.52 8.23 -1.93
C SER A 112 28.41 9.11 -0.69
N ARG A 113 29.02 10.33 -0.74
CA ARG A 113 29.04 11.30 0.35
C ARG A 113 29.05 12.73 -0.21
N ASP A 114 28.57 13.68 0.59
CA ASP A 114 28.73 15.10 0.33
C ASP A 114 30.12 15.62 0.76
N SER A 115 30.36 16.93 0.62
CA SER A 115 31.61 17.60 1.03
C SER A 115 31.85 17.56 2.55
N ASN A 116 30.84 17.31 3.34
CA ASN A 116 30.90 17.20 4.81
C ASN A 116 30.97 15.74 5.27
N PHE A 117 31.25 14.80 4.36
CA PHE A 117 31.31 13.37 4.60
C PHE A 117 29.97 12.71 4.99
N ASN A 118 28.85 13.41 4.84
CA ASN A 118 27.54 12.84 5.07
C ASN A 118 27.16 11.84 3.97
N PRO A 119 26.68 10.65 4.31
CA PRO A 119 26.32 9.63 3.33
C PRO A 119 25.10 10.04 2.51
N THR A 120 25.12 9.71 1.23
CA THR A 120 24.06 10.01 0.26
C THR A 120 23.35 8.71 -0.12
N TYR A 121 22.03 8.76 -0.12
CA TYR A 121 21.16 7.63 -0.46
C TYR A 121 20.21 8.00 -1.60
N ILE A 122 20.02 7.08 -2.50
CA ILE A 122 18.94 7.09 -3.48
C ILE A 122 17.73 6.46 -2.79
N VAL A 123 16.67 7.22 -2.62
CA VAL A 123 15.41 6.74 -2.07
C VAL A 123 14.43 6.62 -3.22
N ALA A 124 14.07 5.39 -3.55
CA ALA A 124 13.16 5.05 -4.62
C ALA A 124 11.84 4.53 -4.04
N GLU A 125 10.76 5.24 -4.29
CA GLU A 125 9.40 4.83 -3.98
C GLU A 125 8.69 4.46 -5.28
N TYR A 126 8.09 3.28 -5.35
CA TYR A 126 7.46 2.76 -6.56
C TYR A 126 6.45 1.67 -6.26
N GLU A 127 5.63 1.34 -7.24
CA GLU A 127 4.73 0.19 -7.18
C GLU A 127 5.24 -0.92 -8.10
N SER A 128 5.19 -2.15 -7.62
CA SER A 128 5.48 -3.36 -8.40
C SER A 128 4.19 -4.12 -8.68
N ALA A 129 4.04 -4.61 -9.90
CA ALA A 129 2.96 -5.49 -10.33
C ALA A 129 3.38 -6.97 -10.31
N ASP A 130 4.44 -7.33 -9.58
CA ASP A 130 4.91 -8.70 -9.48
C ASP A 130 3.84 -9.56 -8.79
N PRO A 131 3.40 -10.68 -9.40
CA PRO A 131 2.45 -11.61 -8.77
C PRO A 131 2.91 -12.16 -7.42
N ALA A 132 4.23 -12.22 -7.17
CA ALA A 132 4.78 -12.62 -5.88
C ALA A 132 4.44 -11.65 -4.74
N ASP A 133 4.14 -10.40 -5.06
CA ASP A 133 3.76 -9.36 -4.11
C ASP A 133 2.23 -9.21 -3.96
N SER A 134 1.47 -10.04 -4.67
CA SER A 134 0.00 -10.08 -4.57
C SER A 134 -0.43 -10.43 -3.14
N LYS A 135 -1.32 -9.61 -2.58
CA LYS A 135 -1.86 -9.79 -1.24
C LYS A 135 -3.38 -9.88 -1.28
N THR A 136 -3.89 -10.75 -0.42
CA THR A 136 -5.32 -11.01 -0.33
C THR A 136 -5.86 -10.46 0.98
N THR A 137 -6.89 -9.61 0.89
CA THR A 137 -7.70 -9.17 2.02
C THR A 137 -9.05 -9.84 1.93
N ALA A 138 -9.45 -10.50 2.99
CA ALA A 138 -10.74 -11.19 3.05
C ALA A 138 -11.44 -10.92 4.38
N GLY A 139 -12.75 -10.84 4.34
CA GLY A 139 -13.50 -10.59 5.55
C GLY A 139 -14.97 -10.93 5.41
N GLY A 140 -15.64 -10.99 6.54
CA GLY A 140 -17.06 -11.21 6.57
C GLY A 140 -17.68 -10.79 7.90
N ARG A 141 -18.96 -10.51 7.82
CA ARG A 141 -19.84 -10.23 8.95
C ARG A 141 -21.04 -11.17 8.85
N GLY A 142 -21.33 -11.85 9.92
CA GLY A 142 -22.58 -12.58 10.11
C GLY A 142 -23.44 -11.91 11.17
N SER A 143 -24.75 -11.86 10.98
CA SER A 143 -25.68 -11.38 11.97
C SER A 143 -26.86 -12.35 12.13
N PHE A 144 -27.36 -12.43 13.36
CA PHE A 144 -28.48 -13.26 13.73
C PHE A 144 -29.45 -12.47 14.61
N LYS A 145 -30.75 -12.59 14.33
CA LYS A 145 -31.85 -11.97 15.08
C LYS A 145 -32.61 -13.02 15.87
N PRO A 146 -32.26 -13.25 17.13
CA PRO A 146 -33.00 -14.18 18.01
C PRO A 146 -34.39 -13.66 18.34
N ALA A 147 -34.59 -12.35 18.34
CA ALA A 147 -35.87 -11.68 18.53
C ALA A 147 -35.99 -10.47 17.57
N PRO A 148 -37.20 -10.02 17.26
CA PRO A 148 -37.37 -8.84 16.36
C PRO A 148 -36.61 -7.59 16.78
N GLN A 149 -36.37 -7.44 18.09
CA GLN A 149 -35.73 -6.27 18.68
C GLN A 149 -34.22 -6.46 18.93
N LEU A 150 -33.67 -7.68 18.79
CA LEU A 150 -32.29 -8.00 19.10
C LEU A 150 -31.57 -8.57 17.89
N GLU A 151 -30.47 -7.92 17.48
CA GLU A 151 -29.55 -8.43 16.48
C GLU A 151 -28.17 -8.60 17.11
N ILE A 152 -27.56 -9.76 16.91
CA ILE A 152 -26.19 -10.07 17.35
C ILE A 152 -25.35 -10.28 16.09
N GLY A 153 -24.20 -9.61 16.00
CA GLY A 153 -23.28 -9.67 14.87
C GLY A 153 -21.87 -10.11 15.28
N ALA A 154 -21.19 -10.75 14.36
CA ALA A 154 -19.78 -11.06 14.46
C ALA A 154 -19.07 -10.68 13.16
N THR A 155 -17.91 -10.03 13.27
CA THR A 155 -17.08 -9.58 12.15
C THR A 155 -15.70 -10.18 12.25
N LEU A 156 -15.20 -10.69 11.13
CA LEU A 156 -13.83 -11.16 10.98
C LEU A 156 -13.26 -10.55 9.70
N ILE A 157 -12.08 -9.92 9.79
CA ILE A 157 -11.36 -9.38 8.64
C ILE A 157 -9.90 -9.80 8.78
N HIS A 158 -9.36 -10.35 7.71
CA HIS A 158 -7.94 -10.59 7.53
C HIS A 158 -7.41 -9.64 6.47
N ASP A 159 -6.51 -8.77 6.87
CA ASP A 159 -5.81 -7.85 5.96
C ASP A 159 -4.42 -8.38 5.66
N GLY A 160 -4.21 -8.80 4.42
CA GLY A 160 -2.91 -9.25 3.91
C GLY A 160 -2.07 -8.15 3.29
N THR A 161 -2.35 -6.87 3.54
CA THR A 161 -1.61 -5.74 2.95
C THR A 161 -0.12 -5.77 3.31
N VAL A 162 0.71 -5.34 2.37
CA VAL A 162 2.18 -5.28 2.56
C VAL A 162 2.53 -4.31 3.69
N GLY A 163 3.34 -4.78 4.64
CA GLY A 163 3.87 -3.97 5.74
C GLY A 163 3.14 -4.11 7.07
N ALA A 164 1.87 -4.52 7.08
CA ALA A 164 1.13 -4.79 8.31
C ALA A 164 0.00 -5.79 8.05
N THR A 165 0.27 -7.08 8.24
CA THR A 165 -0.82 -8.07 8.30
C THR A 165 -1.66 -7.80 9.54
N GLY A 166 -2.94 -7.51 9.33
CA GLY A 166 -3.90 -7.22 10.41
C GLY A 166 -5.02 -8.25 10.46
N ASN A 167 -5.45 -8.57 11.69
CA ASN A 167 -6.66 -9.33 11.91
C ASN A 167 -7.60 -8.52 12.78
N LEU A 168 -8.80 -8.24 12.27
CA LEU A 168 -9.87 -7.63 13.04
C LEU A 168 -10.90 -8.69 13.38
N LYS A 169 -11.23 -8.78 14.66
CA LYS A 169 -12.31 -9.62 15.18
C LYS A 169 -13.19 -8.76 16.06
N GLY A 170 -14.49 -8.81 15.81
CA GLY A 170 -15.44 -8.03 16.57
C GLY A 170 -16.75 -8.77 16.77
N VAL A 171 -17.40 -8.52 17.89
CA VAL A 171 -18.78 -8.91 18.15
C VAL A 171 -19.56 -7.68 18.54
N ASP A 172 -20.78 -7.58 18.11
CA ASP A 172 -21.69 -6.47 18.39
C ASP A 172 -23.11 -6.99 18.65
N ALA A 173 -23.84 -6.26 19.41
CA ALA A 173 -25.26 -6.49 19.64
C ALA A 173 -26.01 -5.17 19.48
N THR A 174 -27.12 -5.19 18.76
CA THR A 174 -28.00 -4.05 18.58
C THR A 174 -29.36 -4.39 19.16
N TYR A 175 -29.84 -3.56 20.09
CA TYR A 175 -31.18 -3.68 20.63
C TYR A 175 -32.03 -2.49 20.21
N GLN A 176 -33.18 -2.76 19.59
CA GLN A 176 -34.13 -1.74 19.16
C GLN A 176 -35.18 -1.56 20.24
N VAL A 177 -35.18 -0.40 20.90
CA VAL A 177 -36.11 -0.06 22.00
C VAL A 177 -37.48 0.31 21.44
N ASP A 178 -37.48 1.11 20.38
CA ASP A 178 -38.65 1.52 19.62
C ASP A 178 -38.27 1.74 18.16
N ASP A 179 -39.24 2.15 17.29
CA ASP A 179 -38.98 2.34 15.85
C ASP A 179 -37.95 3.44 15.52
N GLN A 180 -37.62 4.29 16.49
CA GLN A 180 -36.69 5.42 16.30
C GLN A 180 -35.38 5.29 17.12
N THR A 181 -35.34 4.46 18.16
CA THR A 181 -34.20 4.35 19.07
C THR A 181 -33.52 2.98 19.00
N LYS A 182 -32.23 2.97 18.70
CA LYS A 182 -31.35 1.80 18.72
C LYS A 182 -30.22 2.03 19.73
N LEU A 183 -29.89 1.03 20.49
CA LEU A 183 -28.78 0.97 21.43
C LEU A 183 -27.74 -0.07 21.00
#